data_d105ade045bfaa8bc0a38a08d8bf9dd7
#
_entry.id   d105ade045bfaa8bc0a38a08d8bf9dd7
#
_cell.length_a   1.000
_cell.length_b   1.000
_cell.length_c   1.000
_cell.angle_alpha   90.00
_cell.angle_beta   90.00
_cell.angle_gamma   90.00
#
_symmetry.space_group_name_H-M   'P 1'
#
loop_
_entity.id
_entity.type
_entity.pdbx_description
1 polymer ?
#
loop_
_entity_poly.entity_id
_entity_poly.type
_entity_poly.pdbx_seq_one_letter_code
_entity_poly.pdbx_strand_id
1 'polypeptide(L)'
;MDAKREAILKAAEETFSTFGYKGTSVDKIAKFAKVGKGTIYNYFETKEDILLEIINVIIREMKEKADEVIQPELPVFINFHNAISEILNYREVHALLRTMAKEIDWTGSPLVANALKKIETEAIQYLASLLQQAIKANKIEPCETEMTAFLIFKLYIAVVTEWAPQHSLSDDQLAGILENSIMNGLITERQAEENQ
;
A
#
# COMPACT_ATOMS: atom_id res chain seq x y z
N MET A 1 18.80 11.84 0.54
CA MET A 1 19.19 10.40 0.44
C MET A 1 20.34 10.28 -0.55
N ASP A 2 21.25 9.30 -0.43
CA ASP A 2 22.33 9.12 -1.41
C ASP A 2 21.74 8.62 -2.75
N ALA A 3 21.99 9.33 -3.84
CA ALA A 3 21.46 9.05 -5.18
C ALA A 3 21.75 7.62 -5.68
N LYS A 4 22.88 7.03 -5.27
CA LYS A 4 23.20 5.63 -5.61
C LYS A 4 22.34 4.64 -4.84
N ARG A 5 22.09 4.89 -3.56
CA ARG A 5 21.20 4.06 -2.74
C ARG A 5 19.79 4.04 -3.30
N GLU A 6 19.29 5.20 -3.69
CA GLU A 6 17.96 5.35 -4.30
C GLU A 6 17.87 4.63 -5.65
N ALA A 7 18.88 4.77 -6.51
CA ALA A 7 18.94 4.04 -7.78
C ALA A 7 18.96 2.51 -7.59
N ILE A 8 19.62 2.00 -6.55
CA ILE A 8 19.64 0.58 -6.20
C ILE A 8 18.25 0.12 -5.76
N LEU A 9 17.57 0.87 -4.88
CA LEU A 9 16.23 0.52 -4.40
C LEU A 9 15.21 0.52 -5.55
N LYS A 10 15.22 1.53 -6.40
CA LYS A 10 14.34 1.60 -7.58
C LYS A 10 14.58 0.44 -8.55
N ALA A 11 15.83 0.12 -8.85
CA ALA A 11 16.17 -1.02 -9.71
C ALA A 11 15.78 -2.37 -9.07
N ALA A 12 15.89 -2.48 -7.75
CA ALA A 12 15.50 -3.69 -7.04
C ALA A 12 13.97 -3.84 -7.02
N GLU A 13 13.21 -2.78 -6.79
CA GLU A 13 11.75 -2.78 -6.88
C GLU A 13 11.28 -3.20 -8.28
N GLU A 14 11.84 -2.64 -9.34
CA GLU A 14 11.53 -3.00 -10.72
C GLU A 14 11.84 -4.48 -11.01
N THR A 15 12.99 -4.97 -10.56
CA THR A 15 13.39 -6.37 -10.79
C THR A 15 12.56 -7.35 -9.95
N PHE A 16 12.19 -7.01 -8.70
CA PHE A 16 11.30 -7.81 -7.88
C PHE A 16 9.87 -7.84 -8.44
N SER A 17 9.37 -6.71 -8.94
CA SER A 17 8.05 -6.62 -9.57
C SER A 17 7.97 -7.47 -10.85
N THR A 18 9.08 -7.55 -11.60
CA THR A 18 9.11 -8.26 -12.90
C THR A 18 9.40 -9.76 -12.75
N PHE A 19 10.35 -10.12 -11.89
CA PHE A 19 10.91 -11.48 -11.84
C PHE A 19 10.63 -12.20 -10.51
N GLY A 20 9.98 -11.53 -9.56
CA GLY A 20 9.83 -12.01 -8.19
C GLY A 20 11.13 -11.90 -7.38
N TYR A 21 11.02 -12.11 -6.07
CA TYR A 21 12.18 -12.07 -5.17
C TYR A 21 13.17 -13.22 -5.47
N LYS A 22 12.68 -14.46 -5.64
CA LYS A 22 13.53 -15.63 -5.96
C LYS A 22 14.17 -15.52 -7.34
N GLY A 23 13.45 -14.99 -8.33
CA GLY A 23 13.93 -14.81 -9.70
C GLY A 23 14.90 -13.65 -9.89
N THR A 24 15.12 -12.83 -8.85
CA THR A 24 16.02 -11.67 -8.86
C THR A 24 17.32 -12.00 -8.13
N SER A 25 18.46 -11.70 -8.75
CA SER A 25 19.81 -11.76 -8.15
C SER A 25 20.38 -10.35 -7.92
N VAL A 26 21.36 -10.23 -7.01
CA VAL A 26 22.08 -8.95 -6.80
C VAL A 26 22.78 -8.48 -8.08
N ASP A 27 23.27 -9.40 -8.92
CA ASP A 27 23.86 -9.07 -10.22
C ASP A 27 22.83 -8.46 -11.19
N LYS A 28 21.58 -8.96 -11.15
CA LYS A 28 20.49 -8.40 -11.96
C LYS A 28 20.14 -6.97 -11.48
N ILE A 29 20.03 -6.77 -10.16
CA ILE A 29 19.81 -5.45 -9.57
C ILE A 29 20.94 -4.49 -9.97
N ALA A 30 22.20 -4.91 -9.86
CA ALA A 30 23.36 -4.11 -10.21
C ALA A 30 23.32 -3.63 -11.69
N LYS A 31 22.91 -4.54 -12.59
CA LYS A 31 22.76 -4.23 -14.02
C LYS A 31 21.66 -3.18 -14.26
N PHE A 32 20.51 -3.32 -13.60
CA PHE A 32 19.40 -2.38 -13.74
C PHE A 32 19.73 -1.01 -13.11
N ALA A 33 20.36 -1.00 -11.94
CA ALA A 33 20.84 0.21 -11.27
C ALA A 33 22.03 0.87 -11.95
N LYS A 34 22.65 0.22 -12.96
CA LYS A 34 23.86 0.66 -13.66
C LYS A 34 25.04 0.92 -12.71
N VAL A 35 25.19 0.07 -11.69
CA VAL A 35 26.27 0.14 -10.71
C VAL A 35 27.04 -1.19 -10.65
N GLY A 36 28.23 -1.17 -10.08
CA GLY A 36 28.96 -2.42 -9.77
C GLY A 36 28.32 -3.18 -8.60
N LYS A 37 28.42 -4.53 -8.61
CA LYS A 37 27.93 -5.38 -7.52
C LYS A 37 28.50 -4.98 -6.16
N GLY A 38 29.80 -4.63 -6.11
CA GLY A 38 30.46 -4.11 -4.91
C GLY A 38 29.82 -2.83 -4.38
N THR A 39 29.29 -1.97 -5.27
CA THR A 39 28.56 -0.77 -4.85
C THR A 39 27.29 -1.13 -4.09
N ILE A 40 26.57 -2.18 -4.52
CA ILE A 40 25.36 -2.64 -3.79
C ILE A 40 25.74 -3.10 -2.39
N TYR A 41 26.79 -3.91 -2.25
CA TYR A 41 27.24 -4.43 -0.94
C TYR A 41 27.78 -3.35 0.01
N ASN A 42 28.11 -2.15 -0.50
CA ASN A 42 28.44 -1.00 0.36
C ASN A 42 27.20 -0.41 1.07
N TYR A 43 25.99 -0.69 0.57
CA TYR A 43 24.72 -0.18 1.12
C TYR A 43 23.86 -1.27 1.77
N PHE A 44 23.92 -2.50 1.26
CA PHE A 44 23.09 -3.62 1.68
C PHE A 44 23.91 -4.90 1.77
N GLU A 45 23.88 -5.56 2.90
CA GLU A 45 24.64 -6.80 3.10
C GLU A 45 24.06 -7.96 2.31
N THR A 46 22.72 -8.00 2.20
CA THR A 46 21.99 -9.09 1.55
C THR A 46 20.88 -8.55 0.63
N LYS A 47 20.39 -9.42 -0.26
CA LYS A 47 19.19 -9.14 -1.07
C LYS A 47 17.95 -8.99 -0.19
N GLU A 48 17.91 -9.65 0.96
CA GLU A 48 16.86 -9.54 1.96
C GLU A 48 16.79 -8.13 2.53
N ASP A 49 17.94 -7.53 2.88
CA ASP A 49 17.99 -6.15 3.37
C ASP A 49 17.44 -5.16 2.36
N ILE A 50 17.71 -5.40 1.07
CA ILE A 50 17.16 -4.57 -0.02
C ILE A 50 15.63 -4.68 -0.04
N LEU A 51 15.08 -5.90 0.04
CA LEU A 51 13.63 -6.11 0.05
C LEU A 51 13.00 -5.43 1.27
N LEU A 52 13.54 -5.65 2.47
CA LEU A 52 13.00 -5.07 3.70
C LEU A 52 13.03 -3.53 3.66
N GLU A 53 14.06 -2.96 3.07
CA GLU A 53 14.14 -1.51 2.89
C GLU A 53 13.10 -0.98 1.89
N ILE A 54 12.89 -1.68 0.77
CA ILE A 54 11.80 -1.33 -0.18
C ILE A 54 10.45 -1.36 0.53
N ILE A 55 10.18 -2.38 1.33
CA ILE A 55 8.94 -2.48 2.12
C ILE A 55 8.79 -1.29 3.08
N ASN A 56 9.86 -0.88 3.75
CA ASN A 56 9.84 0.29 4.64
C ASN A 56 9.57 1.59 3.86
N VAL A 57 10.17 1.74 2.69
CA VAL A 57 9.93 2.90 1.80
C VAL A 57 8.46 2.94 1.37
N ILE A 58 7.93 1.82 0.87
CA ILE A 58 6.53 1.70 0.45
C ILE A 58 5.57 2.09 1.58
N ILE A 59 5.75 1.54 2.79
CA ILE A 59 4.90 1.84 3.94
C ILE A 59 4.93 3.34 4.25
N ARG A 60 6.11 3.95 4.25
CA ARG A 60 6.26 5.38 4.51
C ARG A 60 5.57 6.22 3.44
N GLU A 61 5.86 5.95 2.17
CA GLU A 61 5.31 6.71 1.04
C GLU A 61 3.79 6.59 0.94
N MET A 62 3.22 5.41 1.22
CA MET A 62 1.76 5.24 1.25
C MET A 62 1.11 6.08 2.36
N LYS A 63 1.73 6.15 3.55
CA LYS A 63 1.25 7.00 4.65
C LYS A 63 1.37 8.48 4.28
N GLU A 64 2.52 8.91 3.78
CA GLU A 64 2.78 10.28 3.35
C GLU A 64 1.77 10.73 2.28
N LYS A 65 1.54 9.92 1.25
CA LYS A 65 0.55 10.19 0.20
C LYS A 65 -0.88 10.30 0.71
N ALA A 66 -1.27 9.44 1.65
CA ALA A 66 -2.58 9.53 2.28
C ALA A 66 -2.70 10.81 3.13
N ASP A 67 -1.66 11.13 3.92
CA ASP A 67 -1.64 12.33 4.78
C ASP A 67 -1.66 13.63 3.97
N GLU A 68 -1.05 13.66 2.77
CA GLU A 68 -1.02 14.84 1.88
C GLU A 68 -2.41 15.25 1.38
N VAL A 69 -3.34 14.29 1.22
CA VAL A 69 -4.69 14.54 0.67
C VAL A 69 -5.77 14.60 1.74
N ILE A 70 -5.48 14.17 2.96
CA ILE A 70 -6.42 14.23 4.10
C ILE A 70 -6.45 15.67 4.64
N GLN A 71 -7.63 16.28 4.59
CA GLN A 71 -7.88 17.63 5.10
C GLN A 71 -8.89 17.58 6.24
N PRO A 72 -8.53 18.06 7.46
CA PRO A 72 -9.41 17.98 8.63
C PRO A 72 -10.76 18.70 8.45
N GLU A 73 -10.86 19.66 7.53
CA GLU A 73 -12.07 20.43 7.25
C GLU A 73 -13.07 19.67 6.39
N LEU A 74 -12.59 18.71 5.60
CA LEU A 74 -13.44 17.95 4.69
C LEU A 74 -14.19 16.83 5.43
N PRO A 75 -15.37 16.44 4.90
CA PRO A 75 -16.07 15.24 5.34
C PRO A 75 -15.19 13.99 5.27
N VAL A 76 -15.43 13.05 6.17
CA VAL A 76 -14.61 11.81 6.24
C VAL A 76 -14.66 11.02 4.94
N PHE A 77 -15.81 10.95 4.28
CA PHE A 77 -15.96 10.22 3.02
C PHE A 77 -15.14 10.83 1.89
N ILE A 78 -15.04 12.16 1.81
CA ILE A 78 -14.17 12.85 0.83
C ILE A 78 -12.69 12.54 1.11
N ASN A 79 -12.28 12.61 2.37
CA ASN A 79 -10.91 12.26 2.75
C ASN A 79 -10.59 10.78 2.45
N PHE A 80 -11.54 9.89 2.70
CA PHE A 80 -11.40 8.47 2.37
C PHE A 80 -11.26 8.26 0.87
N HIS A 81 -12.15 8.88 0.07
CA HIS A 81 -12.10 8.81 -1.39
C HIS A 81 -10.75 9.32 -1.94
N ASN A 82 -10.31 10.50 -1.48
CA ASN A 82 -9.05 11.10 -1.93
C ASN A 82 -7.86 10.21 -1.58
N ALA A 83 -7.80 9.70 -0.34
CA ALA A 83 -6.71 8.82 0.10
C ALA A 83 -6.67 7.50 -0.70
N ILE A 84 -7.82 6.87 -0.92
CA ILE A 84 -7.90 5.64 -1.72
C ILE A 84 -7.52 5.91 -3.18
N SER A 85 -8.01 6.99 -3.78
CA SER A 85 -7.66 7.38 -5.15
C SER A 85 -6.15 7.59 -5.31
N GLU A 86 -5.51 8.30 -4.35
CA GLU A 86 -4.07 8.54 -4.38
C GLU A 86 -3.28 7.23 -4.26
N ILE A 87 -3.70 6.33 -3.37
CA ILE A 87 -3.06 5.03 -3.21
C ILE A 87 -3.28 4.14 -4.46
N LEU A 88 -4.48 4.15 -5.07
CA LEU A 88 -4.77 3.41 -6.29
C LEU A 88 -3.89 3.85 -7.47
N ASN A 89 -3.50 5.11 -7.52
CA ASN A 89 -2.58 5.64 -8.53
C ASN A 89 -1.14 5.11 -8.38
N TYR A 90 -0.77 4.50 -7.24
CA TYR A 90 0.58 4.00 -7.00
C TYR A 90 0.81 2.60 -7.63
N ARG A 91 0.75 2.54 -8.96
CA ARG A 91 0.71 1.30 -9.76
C ARG A 91 1.95 0.40 -9.64
N GLU A 92 3.13 1.00 -9.42
CA GLU A 92 4.39 0.25 -9.24
C GLU A 92 4.33 -0.64 -8.01
N VAL A 93 3.84 -0.10 -6.88
CA VAL A 93 3.63 -0.88 -5.66
C VAL A 93 2.63 -2.01 -5.89
N HIS A 94 1.54 -1.76 -6.61
CA HIS A 94 0.56 -2.81 -6.91
C HIS A 94 1.17 -3.94 -7.75
N ALA A 95 2.05 -3.64 -8.70
CA ALA A 95 2.76 -4.65 -9.49
C ALA A 95 3.66 -5.51 -8.59
N LEU A 96 4.42 -4.89 -7.68
CA LEU A 96 5.25 -5.59 -6.71
C LEU A 96 4.42 -6.48 -5.80
N LEU A 97 3.34 -5.95 -5.19
CA LEU A 97 2.48 -6.71 -4.28
C LEU A 97 1.85 -7.93 -4.96
N ARG A 98 1.35 -7.78 -6.20
CA ARG A 98 0.81 -8.91 -6.97
C ARG A 98 1.85 -9.98 -7.25
N THR A 99 3.07 -9.58 -7.61
CA THR A 99 4.15 -10.53 -7.89
C THR A 99 4.58 -11.26 -6.63
N MET A 100 4.70 -10.55 -5.51
CA MET A 100 5.03 -11.14 -4.21
C MET A 100 3.93 -12.10 -3.72
N ALA A 101 2.66 -11.75 -3.87
CA ALA A 101 1.54 -12.64 -3.50
C ALA A 101 1.59 -13.94 -4.30
N LYS A 102 1.73 -13.86 -5.62
CA LYS A 102 1.90 -15.06 -6.48
C LYS A 102 3.13 -15.88 -6.08
N GLU A 103 4.24 -15.25 -5.72
CA GLU A 103 5.45 -15.97 -5.31
C GLU A 103 5.22 -16.78 -4.03
N ILE A 104 4.42 -16.29 -3.09
CA ILE A 104 4.04 -17.06 -1.88
C ILE A 104 3.28 -18.32 -2.26
N ASP A 105 2.28 -18.20 -3.13
CA ASP A 105 1.48 -19.35 -3.59
C ASP A 105 2.33 -20.44 -4.23
N TRP A 106 3.34 -20.05 -5.00
CA TRP A 106 4.20 -21.00 -5.73
C TRP A 106 5.37 -21.54 -4.92
N THR A 107 5.91 -20.78 -4.01
CA THR A 107 7.18 -21.07 -3.34
C THR A 107 7.08 -21.26 -1.85
N GLY A 108 5.98 -20.80 -1.24
CA GLY A 108 5.81 -20.76 0.22
C GLY A 108 6.87 -19.92 0.94
N SER A 109 7.47 -18.91 0.29
CA SER A 109 8.60 -18.13 0.84
C SER A 109 8.22 -17.42 2.14
N PRO A 110 8.76 -17.83 3.32
CA PRO A 110 8.44 -17.15 4.58
C PRO A 110 8.89 -15.69 4.60
N LEU A 111 10.00 -15.37 3.94
CA LEU A 111 10.52 -14.02 3.84
C LEU A 111 9.53 -13.09 3.13
N VAL A 112 9.02 -13.51 1.96
CA VAL A 112 8.06 -12.73 1.19
C VAL A 112 6.73 -12.62 1.95
N ALA A 113 6.28 -13.69 2.59
CA ALA A 113 5.08 -13.68 3.43
C ALA A 113 5.20 -12.69 4.60
N ASN A 114 6.34 -12.69 5.29
CA ASN A 114 6.61 -11.76 6.38
C ASN A 114 6.67 -10.30 5.90
N ALA A 115 7.25 -10.07 4.71
CA ALA A 115 7.30 -8.74 4.09
C ALA A 115 5.88 -8.21 3.80
N LEU A 116 5.00 -9.02 3.18
CA LEU A 116 3.60 -8.64 2.94
C LEU A 116 2.83 -8.47 4.26
N LYS A 117 3.06 -9.34 5.24
CA LYS A 117 2.43 -9.22 6.57
C LYS A 117 2.81 -7.92 7.28
N LYS A 118 4.04 -7.45 7.10
CA LYS A 118 4.48 -6.17 7.63
C LYS A 118 3.70 -5.01 7.02
N ILE A 119 3.52 -4.98 5.68
CA ILE A 119 2.69 -3.97 5.01
C ILE A 119 1.25 -4.00 5.55
N GLU A 120 0.66 -5.19 5.64
CA GLU A 120 -0.69 -5.37 6.18
C GLU A 120 -0.81 -4.79 7.59
N THR A 121 0.10 -5.16 8.49
CA THR A 121 0.08 -4.72 9.89
C THR A 121 0.18 -3.20 10.00
N GLU A 122 1.13 -2.59 9.30
CA GLU A 122 1.35 -1.15 9.32
C GLU A 122 0.19 -0.35 8.68
N ALA A 123 -0.39 -0.88 7.61
CA ALA A 123 -1.57 -0.27 6.98
C ALA A 123 -2.80 -0.32 7.89
N ILE A 124 -3.06 -1.47 8.54
CA ILE A 124 -4.18 -1.62 9.47
C ILE A 124 -4.01 -0.68 10.68
N GLN A 125 -2.82 -0.60 11.27
CA GLN A 125 -2.53 0.31 12.38
C GLN A 125 -2.74 1.78 11.99
N TYR A 126 -2.27 2.17 10.81
CA TYR A 126 -2.46 3.53 10.30
C TYR A 126 -3.94 3.85 10.10
N LEU A 127 -4.70 2.99 9.41
CA LEU A 127 -6.14 3.15 9.19
C LEU A 127 -6.92 3.19 10.51
N ALA A 128 -6.59 2.30 11.46
CA ALA A 128 -7.22 2.31 12.78
C ALA A 128 -6.99 3.63 13.52
N SER A 129 -5.78 4.22 13.39
CA SER A 129 -5.48 5.52 13.99
C SER A 129 -6.31 6.65 13.38
N LEU A 130 -6.54 6.63 12.06
CA LEU A 130 -7.39 7.60 11.37
C LEU A 130 -8.87 7.47 11.80
N LEU A 131 -9.38 6.24 11.91
CA LEU A 131 -10.73 5.98 12.42
C LEU A 131 -10.89 6.48 13.85
N GLN A 132 -9.92 6.23 14.74
CA GLN A 132 -9.94 6.75 16.11
C GLN A 132 -9.97 8.28 16.16
N GLN A 133 -9.23 8.95 15.29
CA GLN A 133 -9.25 10.42 15.19
C GLN A 133 -10.62 10.91 14.71
N ALA A 134 -11.22 10.26 13.71
CA ALA A 134 -12.55 10.60 13.21
C ALA A 134 -13.64 10.41 14.27
N ILE A 135 -13.59 9.31 15.06
CA ILE A 135 -14.50 9.08 16.21
C ILE A 135 -14.35 10.19 17.26
N LYS A 136 -13.11 10.51 17.67
CA LYS A 136 -12.83 11.58 18.65
C LYS A 136 -13.32 12.95 18.19
N ALA A 137 -13.31 13.19 16.87
CA ALA A 137 -13.82 14.41 16.26
C ALA A 137 -15.34 14.39 16.01
N ASN A 138 -16.06 13.35 16.44
CA ASN A 138 -17.48 13.10 16.17
C ASN A 138 -17.86 13.15 14.68
N LYS A 139 -16.97 12.66 13.81
CA LYS A 139 -17.16 12.62 12.36
C LYS A 139 -17.71 11.30 11.86
N ILE A 140 -17.56 10.24 12.63
CA ILE A 140 -18.15 8.91 12.39
C ILE A 140 -18.67 8.33 13.71
N GLU A 141 -19.57 7.36 13.60
CA GLU A 141 -20.03 6.60 14.75
C GLU A 141 -18.91 5.73 15.35
N PRO A 142 -18.98 5.46 16.67
CA PRO A 142 -18.05 4.54 17.31
C PRO A 142 -18.09 3.16 16.66
N CYS A 143 -16.93 2.62 16.31
CA CYS A 143 -16.76 1.29 15.74
C CYS A 143 -15.53 0.60 16.32
N GLU A 144 -15.42 -0.72 16.11
CA GLU A 144 -14.21 -1.49 16.39
C GLU A 144 -13.12 -1.13 15.35
N THR A 145 -12.27 -0.18 15.69
CA THR A 145 -11.36 0.48 14.72
C THR A 145 -10.36 -0.47 14.08
N GLU A 146 -9.83 -1.47 14.81
CA GLU A 146 -8.90 -2.45 14.25
C GLU A 146 -9.60 -3.39 13.26
N MET A 147 -10.80 -3.90 13.59
CA MET A 147 -11.58 -4.74 12.70
C MET A 147 -12.02 -3.98 11.46
N THR A 148 -12.50 -2.75 11.62
CA THR A 148 -12.91 -1.89 10.50
C THR A 148 -11.72 -1.59 9.58
N ALA A 149 -10.58 -1.24 10.14
CA ALA A 149 -9.34 -1.02 9.39
C ALA A 149 -8.88 -2.29 8.63
N PHE A 150 -8.99 -3.45 9.26
CA PHE A 150 -8.70 -4.74 8.61
C PHE A 150 -9.63 -4.98 7.42
N LEU A 151 -10.94 -4.74 7.56
CA LEU A 151 -11.90 -4.91 6.46
C LEU A 151 -11.61 -3.95 5.32
N ILE A 152 -11.34 -2.67 5.61
CA ILE A 152 -10.94 -1.66 4.61
C ILE A 152 -9.71 -2.16 3.83
N PHE A 153 -8.66 -2.57 4.54
CA PHE A 153 -7.43 -3.05 3.92
C PHE A 153 -7.67 -4.29 3.06
N LYS A 154 -8.44 -5.28 3.55
CA LYS A 154 -8.72 -6.52 2.81
C LYS A 154 -9.57 -6.27 1.55
N LEU A 155 -10.58 -5.40 1.63
CA LEU A 155 -11.35 -5.00 0.45
C LEU A 155 -10.47 -4.31 -0.58
N TYR A 156 -9.63 -3.36 -0.15
CA TYR A 156 -8.67 -2.69 -1.03
C TYR A 156 -7.73 -3.70 -1.72
N ILE A 157 -7.08 -4.59 -0.97
CA ILE A 157 -6.18 -5.60 -1.53
C ILE A 157 -6.89 -6.51 -2.52
N ALA A 158 -8.08 -7.04 -2.17
CA ALA A 158 -8.86 -7.90 -3.07
C ALA A 158 -9.20 -7.19 -4.39
N VAL A 159 -9.61 -5.92 -4.31
CA VAL A 159 -9.90 -5.12 -5.50
C VAL A 159 -8.65 -4.95 -6.36
N VAL A 160 -7.53 -4.53 -5.78
CA VAL A 160 -6.30 -4.20 -6.52
C VAL A 160 -5.58 -5.43 -7.07
N THR A 161 -5.58 -6.54 -6.31
CA THR A 161 -4.79 -7.73 -6.70
C THR A 161 -5.59 -8.74 -7.51
N GLU A 162 -6.91 -8.84 -7.28
CA GLU A 162 -7.74 -9.90 -7.86
C GLU A 162 -8.75 -9.36 -8.87
N TRP A 163 -9.47 -8.27 -8.54
CA TRP A 163 -10.56 -7.75 -9.38
C TRP A 163 -10.07 -6.82 -10.50
N ALA A 164 -9.39 -5.73 -10.17
CA ALA A 164 -8.98 -4.69 -11.11
C ALA A 164 -8.14 -5.19 -12.30
N PRO A 165 -7.25 -6.19 -12.15
CA PRO A 165 -6.49 -6.72 -13.29
C PRO A 165 -7.34 -7.38 -14.38
N GLN A 166 -8.58 -7.75 -14.08
CA GLN A 166 -9.50 -8.46 -14.98
C GLN A 166 -10.64 -7.58 -15.48
N HIS A 167 -10.76 -6.33 -15.00
CA HIS A 167 -11.88 -5.45 -15.27
C HIS A 167 -11.39 -4.03 -15.62
N SER A 168 -12.08 -3.38 -16.56
CA SER A 168 -11.73 -2.05 -17.06
C SER A 168 -12.48 -0.96 -16.24
N LEU A 169 -12.16 -0.84 -14.95
CA LEU A 169 -12.63 0.26 -14.12
C LEU A 169 -11.53 1.31 -13.96
N SER A 170 -11.92 2.59 -13.91
CA SER A 170 -11.00 3.67 -13.55
C SER A 170 -10.70 3.63 -12.05
N ASP A 171 -9.57 4.24 -11.64
CA ASP A 171 -9.20 4.34 -10.23
C ASP A 171 -10.25 5.11 -9.43
N ASP A 172 -10.87 6.14 -10.02
CA ASP A 172 -11.98 6.91 -9.45
C ASP A 172 -13.23 6.04 -9.23
N GLN A 173 -13.60 5.20 -10.21
CA GLN A 173 -14.71 4.25 -10.06
C GLN A 173 -14.43 3.23 -8.94
N LEU A 174 -13.21 2.73 -8.85
CA LEU A 174 -12.80 1.81 -7.78
C LEU A 174 -12.84 2.48 -6.41
N ALA A 175 -12.35 3.72 -6.30
CA ALA A 175 -12.40 4.51 -5.07
C ALA A 175 -13.85 4.74 -4.62
N GLY A 176 -14.74 5.13 -5.53
CA GLY A 176 -16.16 5.33 -5.23
C GLY A 176 -16.88 4.04 -4.80
N ILE A 177 -16.55 2.89 -5.39
CA ILE A 177 -17.10 1.59 -4.97
C ILE A 177 -16.64 1.24 -3.56
N LEU A 178 -15.35 1.38 -3.26
CA LEU A 178 -14.80 1.13 -1.94
C LEU A 178 -15.39 2.08 -0.88
N GLU A 179 -15.48 3.37 -1.21
CA GLU A 179 -16.08 4.39 -0.38
C GLU A 179 -17.54 4.00 -0.02
N ASN A 180 -18.40 3.78 -1.01
CA ASN A 180 -19.80 3.44 -0.78
C ASN A 180 -19.97 2.14 0.02
N SER A 181 -19.12 1.13 -0.24
CA SER A 181 -19.21 -0.15 0.45
C SER A 181 -18.82 -0.09 1.93
N ILE A 182 -17.98 0.89 2.31
CA ILE A 182 -17.42 1.01 3.66
C ILE A 182 -18.15 2.11 4.44
N MET A 183 -18.31 3.30 3.82
CA MET A 183 -18.79 4.49 4.53
C MET A 183 -20.25 4.42 4.91
N ASN A 184 -21.13 3.74 4.13
CA ASN A 184 -22.54 3.61 4.47
C ASN A 184 -22.80 2.94 5.83
N GLY A 185 -21.83 2.15 6.35
CA GLY A 185 -21.91 1.56 7.68
C GLY A 185 -21.28 2.40 8.79
N LEU A 186 -20.59 3.49 8.46
CA LEU A 186 -19.84 4.32 9.41
C LEU A 186 -20.40 5.74 9.58
N ILE A 187 -21.24 6.20 8.65
CA ILE A 187 -21.80 7.55 8.64
C ILE A 187 -23.15 7.56 9.34
N THR A 188 -23.42 8.56 10.18
CA THR A 188 -24.73 8.78 10.80
C THR A 188 -25.76 9.22 9.79
N GLU A 189 -27.08 8.94 10.05
CA GLU A 189 -28.19 9.47 9.26
C GLU A 189 -28.14 11.00 9.13
N ARG A 190 -27.70 11.74 10.17
CA ARG A 190 -27.52 13.19 10.13
C ARG A 190 -26.48 13.67 9.13
N GLN A 191 -25.40 12.93 8.96
CA GLN A 191 -24.31 13.28 8.02
C GLN A 191 -24.66 12.91 6.58
N ALA A 192 -25.58 11.96 6.37
CA ALA A 192 -26.09 11.59 5.06
C ALA A 192 -26.97 12.68 4.45
N GLU A 193 -27.72 13.44 5.27
CA GLU A 193 -28.57 14.55 4.82
C GLU A 193 -27.78 15.83 4.45
N GLU A 194 -26.63 16.08 5.10
CA GLU A 194 -25.77 17.23 4.78
C GLU A 194 -24.95 17.03 3.49
N ASN A 195 -24.93 15.81 2.94
CA ASN A 195 -24.13 15.42 1.77
C ASN A 195 -24.96 15.26 0.48
N GLN A 196 -26.27 15.56 0.51
CA GLN A 196 -27.16 15.63 -0.67
C GLN A 196 -27.32 17.07 -1.19
#